data_25a7364a74f71cc32c74c2e1efc1aa46
#
_entry.id   25a7364a74f71cc32c74c2e1efc1aa46
#
_cell.length_a   1.000
_cell.length_b   1.000
_cell.length_c   1.000
_cell.angle_alpha   90.00
_cell.angle_beta   90.00
_cell.angle_gamma   90.00
#
_symmetry.space_group_name_H-M   'P 1'
#
loop_
_entity.id
_entity.type
_entity.pdbx_description
1 polymer ?
#
loop_
_entity_poly.entity_id
_entity_poly.type
_entity_poly.pdbx_seq_one_letter_code
_entity_poly.pdbx_strand_id
1 'polypeptide(L)'
;MTTHAQQAIASIREKAESAGFRLSDVCRVAEIDQAQVSRWSNGATEPLYGSVKRLEEAADALIAARMKSLSEAMDAAVGKA
;
A
#
# COMPACT_ATOMS: atom_id res chain seq x y z
N MET A 1 -21.59 -10.60 -0.62
CA MET A 1 -21.31 -9.40 0.18
C MET A 1 -19.82 -9.28 0.46
N THR A 2 -19.27 -8.10 0.29
CA THR A 2 -17.86 -7.84 0.55
C THR A 2 -17.63 -7.63 2.03
N THR A 3 -16.68 -8.34 2.62
CA THR A 3 -16.36 -8.17 4.04
C THR A 3 -15.61 -6.86 4.25
N HIS A 4 -15.57 -6.41 5.51
CA HIS A 4 -14.81 -5.21 5.87
C HIS A 4 -13.33 -5.36 5.51
N ALA A 5 -12.76 -6.54 5.74
CA ALA A 5 -11.37 -6.82 5.39
C ALA A 5 -11.13 -6.74 3.88
N GLN A 6 -12.05 -7.27 3.08
CA GLN A 6 -11.95 -7.21 1.63
C GLN A 6 -12.00 -5.77 1.14
N GLN A 7 -12.87 -4.94 1.71
CA GLN A 7 -12.96 -3.53 1.38
C GLN A 7 -11.68 -2.79 1.76
N ALA A 8 -11.12 -3.08 2.92
CA ALA A 8 -9.90 -2.45 3.38
C ALA A 8 -8.73 -2.77 2.45
N ILE A 9 -8.60 -4.03 2.04
CA ILE A 9 -7.53 -4.45 1.15
C ILE A 9 -7.71 -3.83 -0.25
N ALA A 10 -8.93 -3.76 -0.74
CA ALA A 10 -9.21 -3.12 -2.02
C ALA A 10 -8.85 -1.64 -2.00
N SER A 11 -9.15 -0.96 -0.90
CA SER A 11 -8.81 0.45 -0.70
C SER A 11 -7.29 0.65 -0.67
N ILE A 12 -6.58 -0.22 0.03
CA ILE A 12 -5.12 -0.17 0.11
C ILE A 12 -4.50 -0.37 -1.28
N ARG A 13 -5.01 -1.35 -2.04
CA ARG A 13 -4.54 -1.61 -3.40
C ARG A 13 -4.75 -0.38 -4.29
N GLU A 14 -5.94 0.19 -4.28
CA GLU A 14 -6.27 1.35 -5.09
C GLU A 14 -5.38 2.53 -4.76
N LYS A 15 -5.17 2.77 -3.48
CA LYS A 15 -4.30 3.83 -2.99
C LYS A 15 -2.86 3.65 -3.46
N ALA A 16 -2.34 2.43 -3.35
CA ALA A 16 -0.99 2.12 -3.79
C ALA A 16 -0.84 2.26 -5.30
N GLU A 17 -1.80 1.77 -6.06
CA GLU A 17 -1.78 1.85 -7.52
C GLU A 17 -1.85 3.31 -7.99
N SER A 18 -2.58 4.16 -7.29
CA SER A 18 -2.64 5.60 -7.59
C SER A 18 -1.28 6.26 -7.48
N ALA A 19 -0.42 5.74 -6.62
CA ALA A 19 0.94 6.26 -6.43
C ALA A 19 1.98 5.53 -7.28
N GLY A 20 1.55 4.57 -8.11
CA GLY A 20 2.45 3.83 -8.99
C GLY A 20 3.05 2.58 -8.36
N PHE A 21 2.49 2.10 -7.27
CA PHE A 21 2.95 0.88 -6.60
C PHE A 21 1.97 -0.25 -6.82
N ARG A 22 2.47 -1.47 -6.66
CA ARG A 22 1.64 -2.68 -6.71
C ARG A 22 1.38 -3.16 -5.29
N LEU A 23 0.34 -3.98 -5.13
CA LEU A 23 0.05 -4.57 -3.85
C LEU A 23 1.22 -5.41 -3.33
N SER A 24 1.97 -6.05 -4.24
CA SER A 24 3.17 -6.80 -3.86
C SER A 24 4.23 -5.94 -3.17
N ASP A 25 4.35 -4.67 -3.59
CA ASP A 25 5.28 -3.74 -2.97
C ASP A 25 4.85 -3.43 -1.53
N VAL A 26 3.55 -3.25 -1.31
CA VAL A 26 2.99 -3.00 0.01
C VAL A 26 3.24 -4.22 0.91
N CYS A 27 3.01 -5.41 0.39
CA CYS A 27 3.24 -6.65 1.14
C CYS A 27 4.69 -6.79 1.56
N ARG A 28 5.61 -6.42 0.69
CA ARG A 28 7.04 -6.49 0.98
C ARG A 28 7.42 -5.56 2.13
N VAL A 29 6.93 -4.33 2.10
CA VAL A 29 7.23 -3.35 3.16
C VAL A 29 6.58 -3.77 4.48
N ALA A 30 5.37 -4.30 4.42
CA ALA A 30 4.64 -4.76 5.60
C ALA A 30 5.18 -6.10 6.14
N GLU A 31 6.03 -6.78 5.38
CA GLU A 31 6.55 -8.10 5.70
C GLU A 31 5.43 -9.13 5.85
N ILE A 32 4.44 -9.05 4.96
CA ILE A 32 3.30 -9.96 4.94
C ILE A 32 3.33 -10.72 3.61
N ASP A 33 3.10 -12.03 3.68
CA ASP A 33 3.08 -12.88 2.50
C ASP A 33 1.93 -12.48 1.57
N GLN A 34 2.27 -12.22 0.30
CA GLN A 34 1.30 -11.84 -0.71
C GLN A 34 0.20 -12.90 -0.88
N ALA A 35 0.56 -14.18 -0.73
CA ALA A 35 -0.41 -15.27 -0.81
C ALA A 35 -1.48 -15.15 0.26
N GLN A 36 -1.10 -14.73 1.47
CA GLN A 36 -2.06 -14.48 2.54
C GLN A 36 -2.99 -13.34 2.21
N VAL A 37 -2.45 -12.24 1.69
CA VAL A 37 -3.26 -11.08 1.31
C VAL A 37 -4.24 -11.48 0.20
N SER A 38 -3.82 -12.32 -0.72
CA SER A 38 -4.68 -12.83 -1.78
C SER A 38 -5.87 -13.62 -1.20
N ARG A 39 -5.62 -14.45 -0.20
CA ARG A 39 -6.69 -15.19 0.48
C ARG A 39 -7.66 -14.27 1.19
N TRP A 40 -7.15 -13.22 1.83
CA TRP A 40 -8.00 -12.22 2.47
C TRP A 40 -8.84 -11.46 1.45
N SER A 41 -8.26 -11.14 0.30
CA SER A 41 -8.97 -10.45 -0.79
C SER A 41 -10.11 -11.30 -1.35
N ASN A 42 -9.91 -12.63 -1.39
CA ASN A 42 -10.91 -13.55 -1.89
C ASN A 42 -11.93 -13.95 -0.84
N GLY A 43 -11.73 -13.55 0.41
CA GLY A 43 -12.63 -13.92 1.49
C GLY A 43 -12.44 -15.33 2.01
N ALA A 44 -11.36 -16.02 1.59
CA ALA A 44 -11.11 -17.40 2.03
C ALA A 44 -10.74 -17.45 3.51
N THR A 45 -10.04 -16.46 4.01
CA THR A 45 -9.70 -16.32 5.42
C THR A 45 -9.81 -14.87 5.82
N GLU A 46 -9.94 -14.60 7.12
CA GLU A 46 -9.99 -13.24 7.62
C GLU A 46 -8.63 -12.85 8.22
N PRO A 47 -8.13 -11.65 7.90
CA PRO A 47 -6.89 -11.18 8.48
C PRO A 47 -7.10 -10.75 9.94
N LEU A 48 -6.04 -10.79 10.71
CA LEU A 48 -6.03 -10.15 12.02
C LEU A 48 -6.05 -8.64 11.80
N TYR A 49 -6.68 -7.93 12.73
CA TYR A 49 -6.78 -6.47 12.66
C TYR A 49 -5.41 -5.81 12.48
N GLY A 50 -4.41 -6.28 13.21
CA GLY A 50 -3.06 -5.75 13.11
C GLY A 50 -2.42 -5.93 11.75
N SER A 51 -2.78 -6.99 11.04
CA SER A 51 -2.23 -7.25 9.70
C SER A 51 -2.74 -6.22 8.69
N VAL A 52 -4.03 -5.91 8.73
CA VAL A 52 -4.61 -4.89 7.84
C VAL A 52 -3.99 -3.53 8.14
N LYS A 53 -3.82 -3.21 9.41
CA LYS A 53 -3.21 -1.95 9.82
C LYS A 53 -1.77 -1.83 9.32
N ARG A 54 -1.01 -2.94 9.38
CA ARG A 54 0.36 -2.95 8.87
C ARG A 54 0.40 -2.71 7.37
N LEU A 55 -0.55 -3.26 6.62
CA LEU A 55 -0.67 -3.02 5.19
C LEU A 55 -0.96 -1.54 4.90
N GLU A 56 -1.87 -0.94 5.66
CA GLU A 56 -2.19 0.48 5.50
C GLU A 56 -0.97 1.35 5.77
N GLU A 57 -0.27 1.08 6.86
CA GLU A 57 0.94 1.83 7.22
C GLU A 57 2.03 1.68 6.17
N ALA A 58 2.18 0.47 5.62
CA ALA A 58 3.16 0.21 4.57
C ALA A 58 2.82 1.00 3.30
N ALA A 59 1.54 1.02 2.91
CA ALA A 59 1.09 1.77 1.75
C ALA A 59 1.33 3.26 1.96
N ASP A 60 1.00 3.78 3.14
CA ASP A 60 1.20 5.19 3.46
C ASP A 60 2.69 5.56 3.43
N ALA A 61 3.56 4.68 3.94
CA ALA A 61 4.99 4.91 3.93
C ALA A 61 5.56 4.96 2.50
N LEU A 62 5.11 4.06 1.63
CA LEU A 62 5.51 4.05 0.24
C LEU A 62 5.07 5.31 -0.49
N ILE A 63 3.82 5.73 -0.28
CA ILE A 63 3.26 6.93 -0.89
C ILE A 63 4.01 8.17 -0.41
N ALA A 64 4.27 8.27 0.88
CA ALA A 64 4.98 9.40 1.46
C ALA A 64 6.41 9.48 0.91
N ALA A 65 7.09 8.34 0.78
CA ALA A 65 8.45 8.30 0.25
C ALA A 65 8.48 8.75 -1.21
N ARG A 66 7.49 8.33 -2.00
CA ARG A 66 7.41 8.73 -3.40
C ARG A 66 7.11 10.21 -3.55
N MET A 67 6.20 10.74 -2.75
CA MET A 67 5.87 12.17 -2.78
C MET A 67 7.08 13.02 -2.38
N LYS A 68 7.83 12.57 -1.38
CA LYS A 68 9.05 13.25 -0.95
C LYS A 68 10.08 13.24 -2.06
N SER A 69 10.28 12.10 -2.72
CA SER A 69 11.22 11.96 -3.82
C SER A 69 10.86 12.88 -4.99
N LEU A 70 9.57 12.96 -5.34
CA LEU A 70 9.11 13.84 -6.41
C LEU A 70 9.31 15.30 -6.05
N SER A 71 9.03 15.67 -4.80
CA SER A 71 9.21 17.03 -4.31
C SER A 71 10.69 17.44 -4.36
N GLU A 72 11.58 16.55 -3.94
CA GLU A 72 13.02 16.80 -3.98
C GLU A 72 13.52 16.97 -5.42
N ALA A 73 13.00 16.16 -6.34
CA ALA A 73 13.36 16.26 -7.75
C ALA A 73 12.90 17.58 -8.35
N MET A 74 11.71 18.05 -7.99
CA MET A 74 11.19 19.33 -8.44
C MET A 74 12.00 20.50 -7.87
N ASP A 75 12.34 20.43 -6.58
CA ASP A 75 13.15 21.45 -5.94
C ASP A 75 14.55 21.54 -6.56
N ALA A 76 15.14 20.39 -6.87
CA ALA A 76 16.44 20.34 -7.52
C ALA A 76 16.39 20.95 -8.92
N ALA A 77 15.31 20.70 -9.67
CA ALA A 77 15.14 21.25 -11.01
C ALA A 77 14.96 22.77 -10.97
N VAL A 78 14.18 23.26 -10.01
CA VAL A 78 13.95 24.70 -9.83
C VAL A 78 15.20 25.39 -9.31
N GLY A 79 15.91 24.74 -8.39
CA GLY A 79 17.12 25.31 -7.79
C GLY A 79 18.28 25.51 -8.76
N LYS A 80 18.22 24.86 -9.91
CA LYS A 80 19.27 24.98 -10.94
C LYS A 80 18.99 26.07 -11.98
N ALA A 81 17.86 26.69 -11.89
CA ALA A 81 17.46 27.74 -12.85
C ALA A 81 18.23 29.07 -12.65
#